data_bca52a2add72d14a31d720d76695df86
#
_entry.id   bca52a2add72d14a31d720d76695df86
#
_cell.length_a   1.000
_cell.length_b   1.000
_cell.length_c   1.000
_cell.angle_alpha   90.00
_cell.angle_beta   90.00
_cell.angle_gamma   90.00
#
_symmetry.space_group_name_H-M   'P 1'
#
loop_
_entity.id
_entity.type
_entity.pdbx_description
1 polymer ?
#
loop_
_entity_poly.entity_id
_entity_poly.type
_entity_poly.pdbx_seq_one_letter_code
_entity_poly.pdbx_strand_id
1 'polypeptide(L)'
;MCPMTKKSNLSLSTMVSEDRQPRLQFLAEFMRTLGDSGAEVARILGITRGAVAQWFRSDDVKLSYCSTYMAAKGYDLILTLTEKVVKTDSDSVSIVIERKMPEVESGDCILLSFLQVAMAKHGITKLDIAKALDVKYNTVRHWFVVDDVYMSHVFDIADKFNFKLNFMIKPKEK
;
A
#
# COMPACT_ATOMS: atom_id res chain seq x y z
N MET A 1 -35.24 18.93 -1.49
CA MET A 1 -33.88 19.48 -1.25
C MET A 1 -33.03 18.43 -0.57
N CYS A 2 -32.15 17.74 -1.32
CA CYS A 2 -31.18 16.82 -0.74
C CYS A 2 -29.98 17.59 -0.22
N PRO A 3 -29.49 17.33 0.99
CA PRO A 3 -28.29 17.98 1.49
C PRO A 3 -27.07 17.47 0.71
N MET A 4 -26.36 18.39 0.08
CA MET A 4 -25.03 18.15 -0.50
C MET A 4 -24.08 17.72 0.63
N THR A 5 -23.73 16.46 0.68
CA THR A 5 -22.65 15.96 1.54
C THR A 5 -21.34 16.55 1.03
N LYS A 6 -20.76 17.46 1.80
CA LYS A 6 -19.40 17.96 1.63
C LYS A 6 -18.46 16.77 1.61
N LYS A 7 -17.85 16.48 0.45
CA LYS A 7 -16.72 15.57 0.35
C LYS A 7 -15.55 16.20 1.10
N SER A 8 -15.33 15.78 2.34
CA SER A 8 -14.12 16.13 3.09
C SER A 8 -12.92 15.53 2.38
N ASN A 9 -11.93 16.35 2.06
CA ASN A 9 -10.63 15.91 1.58
C ASN A 9 -9.96 15.08 2.71
N LEU A 10 -10.14 13.78 2.66
CA LEU A 10 -9.46 12.86 3.58
C LEU A 10 -8.07 12.56 3.00
N SER A 11 -7.08 13.37 3.38
CA SER A 11 -5.67 13.01 3.24
C SER A 11 -5.28 12.22 4.49
N LEU A 12 -5.52 10.91 4.49
CA LEU A 12 -5.01 10.03 5.54
C LEU A 12 -3.54 9.71 5.22
N SER A 13 -2.63 10.56 5.69
CA SER A 13 -1.22 10.23 5.77
C SER A 13 -0.99 9.44 7.07
N THR A 14 -1.19 8.14 7.04
CA THR A 14 -0.89 7.29 8.19
C THR A 14 0.61 7.04 8.21
N MET A 15 1.35 7.76 9.07
CA MET A 15 2.71 7.40 9.42
C MET A 15 2.67 6.09 10.21
N VAL A 16 3.18 5.01 9.63
CA VAL A 16 3.45 3.79 10.39
C VAL A 16 4.64 4.08 11.28
N SER A 17 4.39 4.39 12.56
CA SER A 17 5.42 4.49 13.58
C SER A 17 5.97 3.11 13.93
N GLU A 18 7.20 3.05 14.45
CA GLU A 18 8.01 1.85 14.71
C GLU A 18 7.44 0.84 15.73
N ASP A 19 6.31 1.12 16.37
CA ASP A 19 5.60 0.17 17.23
C ASP A 19 4.61 -0.64 16.38
N ARG A 20 4.71 -1.96 16.48
CA ARG A 20 3.93 -3.06 15.87
C ARG A 20 2.42 -2.75 15.68
N GLN A 21 2.11 -1.77 14.86
CA GLN A 21 0.73 -1.53 14.46
C GLN A 21 0.30 -2.61 13.44
N PRO A 22 -0.94 -3.07 13.49
CA PRO A 22 -1.46 -4.02 12.51
C PRO A 22 -1.23 -3.52 11.08
N ARG A 23 -0.72 -4.39 10.20
CA ARG A 23 -0.43 -4.07 8.79
C ARG A 23 -1.66 -3.52 8.06
N LEU A 24 -2.84 -4.01 8.42
CA LEU A 24 -4.11 -3.62 7.81
C LEU A 24 -4.83 -2.47 8.53
N GLN A 25 -4.17 -1.75 9.44
CA GLN A 25 -4.79 -0.63 10.15
C GLN A 25 -5.33 0.43 9.18
N PHE A 26 -4.59 0.75 8.12
CA PHE A 26 -5.03 1.71 7.09
C PHE A 26 -6.35 1.31 6.44
N LEU A 27 -6.54 0.01 6.16
CA LEU A 27 -7.77 -0.53 5.58
C LEU A 27 -8.93 -0.47 6.59
N ALA A 28 -8.68 -0.84 7.85
CA ALA A 28 -9.68 -0.77 8.91
C ALA A 28 -10.14 0.67 9.17
N GLU A 29 -9.21 1.64 9.17
CA GLU A 29 -9.54 3.06 9.33
C GLU A 29 -10.33 3.59 8.13
N PHE A 30 -9.98 3.21 6.93
CA PHE A 30 -10.72 3.59 5.72
C PHE A 30 -12.15 3.04 5.75
N MET A 31 -12.34 1.77 6.06
CA MET A 31 -13.67 1.16 6.24
C MET A 31 -14.49 1.89 7.31
N ARG A 32 -13.88 2.17 8.46
CA ARG A 32 -14.53 2.89 9.56
C ARG A 32 -14.98 4.30 9.16
N THR A 33 -14.16 5.01 8.42
CA THR A 33 -14.46 6.37 7.94
C THR A 33 -15.65 6.40 6.99
N LEU A 34 -15.80 5.35 6.18
CA LEU A 34 -16.95 5.19 5.27
C LEU A 34 -18.18 4.59 5.95
N GLY A 35 -18.06 4.09 7.18
CA GLY A 35 -19.11 3.34 7.87
C GLY A 35 -19.35 1.94 7.28
N ASP A 36 -18.39 1.40 6.56
CA ASP A 36 -18.53 0.10 5.89
C ASP A 36 -18.23 -1.05 6.86
N SER A 37 -19.06 -2.06 6.79
CA SER A 37 -18.85 -3.33 7.50
C SER A 37 -18.08 -4.34 6.63
N GLY A 38 -17.53 -5.38 7.25
CA GLY A 38 -16.92 -6.49 6.51
C GLY A 38 -17.89 -7.19 5.54
N ALA A 39 -19.20 -7.14 5.80
CA ALA A 39 -20.22 -7.66 4.90
C ALA A 39 -20.35 -6.79 3.63
N GLU A 40 -20.24 -5.47 3.76
CA GLU A 40 -20.27 -4.54 2.63
C GLU A 40 -19.02 -4.71 1.75
N VAL A 41 -17.83 -4.82 2.36
CA VAL A 41 -16.58 -5.11 1.63
C VAL A 41 -16.69 -6.44 0.87
N ALA A 42 -17.20 -7.48 1.52
CA ALA A 42 -17.40 -8.80 0.91
C ALA A 42 -18.34 -8.72 -0.30
N ARG A 43 -19.44 -7.97 -0.18
CA ARG A 43 -20.41 -7.75 -1.27
C ARG A 43 -19.76 -7.03 -2.46
N ILE A 44 -19.00 -5.98 -2.22
CA ILE A 44 -18.31 -5.20 -3.26
C ILE A 44 -17.30 -6.05 -4.02
N LEU A 45 -16.55 -6.88 -3.30
CA LEU A 45 -15.48 -7.68 -3.87
C LEU A 45 -15.96 -9.05 -4.41
N GLY A 46 -17.22 -9.41 -4.21
CA GLY A 46 -17.75 -10.72 -4.63
C GLY A 46 -17.14 -11.89 -3.85
N ILE A 47 -16.75 -11.69 -2.60
CA ILE A 47 -16.14 -12.71 -1.73
C ILE A 47 -17.01 -12.98 -0.49
N THR A 48 -16.64 -13.97 0.32
CA THR A 48 -17.39 -14.27 1.53
C THR A 48 -17.02 -13.31 2.68
N ARG A 49 -17.98 -13.03 3.58
CA ARG A 49 -17.72 -12.27 4.82
C ARG A 49 -16.62 -12.92 5.68
N GLY A 50 -16.55 -14.27 5.66
CA GLY A 50 -15.53 -15.02 6.37
C GLY A 50 -14.12 -14.74 5.83
N ALA A 51 -13.97 -14.55 4.50
CA ALA A 51 -12.70 -14.16 3.89
C ALA A 51 -12.23 -12.79 4.38
N VAL A 52 -13.12 -11.78 4.42
CA VAL A 52 -12.78 -10.45 4.96
C VAL A 52 -12.39 -10.54 6.44
N ALA A 53 -13.13 -11.31 7.26
CA ALA A 53 -12.78 -11.52 8.66
C ALA A 53 -11.40 -12.21 8.81
N GLN A 54 -11.05 -13.11 7.89
CA GLN A 54 -9.74 -13.77 7.89
C GLN A 54 -8.60 -12.78 7.63
N TRP A 55 -8.76 -11.78 6.77
CA TRP A 55 -7.74 -10.76 6.53
C TRP A 55 -7.29 -10.07 7.83
N PHE A 56 -8.25 -9.63 8.64
CA PHE A 56 -7.95 -8.95 9.91
C PHE A 56 -7.43 -9.91 10.98
N ARG A 57 -7.79 -11.20 10.93
CA ARG A 57 -7.21 -12.19 11.84
C ARG A 57 -5.77 -12.55 11.50
N SER A 58 -5.45 -12.67 10.21
CA SER A 58 -4.09 -12.97 9.74
C SER A 58 -3.24 -11.72 9.58
N ASP A 59 -3.82 -10.52 9.71
CA ASP A 59 -3.22 -9.23 9.43
C ASP A 59 -2.57 -9.19 8.03
N ASP A 60 -3.24 -9.82 7.04
CA ASP A 60 -2.74 -9.94 5.68
C ASP A 60 -3.86 -10.03 4.65
N VAL A 61 -3.65 -9.41 3.49
CA VAL A 61 -4.57 -9.38 2.34
C VAL A 61 -3.79 -9.13 1.06
N LYS A 62 -4.31 -9.59 -0.07
CA LYS A 62 -3.77 -9.23 -1.37
C LYS A 62 -3.99 -7.76 -1.68
N LEU A 63 -2.98 -7.12 -2.26
CA LEU A 63 -3.01 -5.70 -2.61
C LEU A 63 -4.14 -5.38 -3.60
N SER A 64 -4.44 -6.32 -4.52
CA SER A 64 -5.55 -6.19 -5.47
C SER A 64 -6.91 -6.01 -4.79
N TYR A 65 -7.17 -6.71 -3.69
CA TYR A 65 -8.45 -6.54 -2.95
C TYR A 65 -8.56 -5.15 -2.32
N CYS A 66 -7.47 -4.64 -1.73
CA CYS A 66 -7.44 -3.28 -1.18
C CYS A 66 -7.73 -2.24 -2.27
N SER A 67 -7.01 -2.33 -3.39
CA SER A 67 -7.14 -1.42 -4.51
C SER A 67 -8.55 -1.48 -5.14
N THR A 68 -9.09 -2.68 -5.38
CA THR A 68 -10.42 -2.87 -5.96
C THR A 68 -11.52 -2.32 -5.05
N TYR A 69 -11.44 -2.59 -3.74
CA TYR A 69 -12.41 -2.06 -2.78
C TYR A 69 -12.40 -0.53 -2.74
N MET A 70 -11.22 0.08 -2.64
CA MET A 70 -11.08 1.54 -2.61
C MET A 70 -11.55 2.17 -3.93
N ALA A 71 -11.20 1.56 -5.07
CA ALA A 71 -11.65 1.99 -6.38
C ALA A 71 -13.17 1.96 -6.53
N ALA A 72 -13.84 0.93 -6.02
CA ALA A 72 -15.30 0.83 -6.01
C ALA A 72 -15.98 1.91 -5.16
N LYS A 73 -15.25 2.44 -4.15
CA LYS A 73 -15.71 3.57 -3.34
C LYS A 73 -15.34 4.93 -3.94
N GLY A 74 -14.67 4.97 -5.09
CA GLY A 74 -14.26 6.20 -5.77
C GLY A 74 -12.97 6.80 -5.21
N TYR A 75 -12.05 5.95 -4.73
CA TYR A 75 -10.74 6.35 -4.22
C TYR A 75 -9.64 5.56 -4.91
N ASP A 76 -8.46 6.16 -5.00
CA ASP A 76 -7.23 5.52 -5.44
C ASP A 76 -6.32 5.26 -4.23
N LEU A 77 -5.77 4.04 -4.19
CA LEU A 77 -4.74 3.66 -3.23
C LEU A 77 -3.38 3.88 -3.87
N ILE A 78 -2.58 4.76 -3.27
CA ILE A 78 -1.23 5.07 -3.73
C ILE A 78 -0.25 4.57 -2.67
N LEU A 79 0.68 3.72 -3.09
CA LEU A 79 1.77 3.24 -2.26
C LEU A 79 3.07 3.89 -2.70
N THR A 80 3.90 4.26 -1.74
CA THR A 80 5.26 4.76 -2.00
C THR A 80 6.25 4.15 -1.03
N LEU A 81 7.44 3.84 -1.53
CA LEU A 81 8.59 3.40 -0.74
C LEU A 81 9.61 4.53 -0.70
N THR A 82 9.94 4.99 0.51
CA THR A 82 10.96 6.02 0.74
C THR A 82 12.07 5.45 1.62
N GLU A 83 13.30 5.91 1.44
CA GLU A 83 14.40 5.49 2.31
C GLU A 83 14.16 5.91 3.76
N LYS A 84 14.46 5.02 4.70
CA LYS A 84 14.54 5.39 6.12
C LYS A 84 15.85 6.17 6.31
N VAL A 85 15.74 7.45 6.66
CA VAL A 85 16.91 8.26 7.02
C VAL A 85 17.36 7.86 8.42
N VAL A 86 18.51 7.22 8.53
CA VAL A 86 19.17 7.01 9.84
C VAL A 86 19.70 8.36 10.26
N LYS A 87 19.12 8.95 11.31
CA LYS A 87 19.69 10.13 11.97
C LYS A 87 20.96 9.68 12.68
N THR A 88 22.12 9.93 12.09
CA THR A 88 23.38 9.95 12.82
C THR A 88 23.43 11.28 13.57
N ASP A 89 23.63 11.21 14.91
CA ASP A 89 23.85 12.37 15.77
C ASP A 89 25.17 13.05 15.38
N SER A 90 25.11 13.92 14.38
CA SER A 90 26.10 14.98 14.16
C SER A 90 25.48 16.01 13.24
N ASP A 91 25.49 17.26 13.69
CA ASP A 91 25.04 18.47 13.03
C ASP A 91 25.12 18.42 11.49
N SER A 92 24.06 18.06 10.82
CA SER A 92 23.90 18.26 9.39
C SER A 92 22.44 18.44 9.02
N VAL A 93 22.20 19.62 8.46
CA VAL A 93 20.96 20.08 7.86
C VAL A 93 20.32 18.97 7.04
N SER A 94 19.19 18.45 7.51
CA SER A 94 18.37 17.48 6.80
C SER A 94 17.73 18.18 5.60
N ILE A 95 18.38 18.11 4.44
CA ILE A 95 17.71 18.43 3.19
C ILE A 95 16.76 17.28 2.89
N VAL A 96 15.50 17.45 3.28
CA VAL A 96 14.41 16.60 2.79
C VAL A 96 14.24 16.91 1.31
N ILE A 97 14.93 16.16 0.47
CA ILE A 97 14.65 16.18 -0.98
C ILE A 97 13.38 15.35 -1.16
N GLU A 98 12.23 15.97 -1.03
CA GLU A 98 11.00 15.47 -1.62
C GLU A 98 11.19 15.46 -3.14
N ARG A 99 11.84 14.44 -3.67
CA ARG A 99 11.76 14.17 -5.11
C ARG A 99 10.37 13.63 -5.39
N LYS A 100 9.52 14.54 -5.89
CA LYS A 100 8.26 14.19 -6.53
C LYS A 100 8.54 13.04 -7.49
N MET A 101 8.00 11.84 -7.16
CA MET A 101 8.09 10.69 -8.04
C MET A 101 7.41 11.07 -9.36
N PRO A 102 7.91 10.63 -10.52
CA PRO A 102 7.24 10.88 -11.78
C PRO A 102 5.81 10.33 -11.66
N GLU A 103 4.83 11.20 -11.94
CA GLU A 103 3.45 10.77 -12.13
C GLU A 103 3.49 9.77 -13.29
N VAL A 104 3.20 8.51 -12.99
CA VAL A 104 2.91 7.53 -14.02
C VAL A 104 1.57 7.96 -14.60
N GLU A 105 1.61 8.50 -15.81
CA GLU A 105 0.40 8.91 -16.52
C GLU A 105 -0.59 7.75 -16.52
N SER A 106 -1.80 8.07 -16.13
CA SER A 106 -3.00 7.25 -16.07
C SER A 106 -3.22 6.50 -17.39
N GLY A 107 -2.84 5.23 -17.44
CA GLY A 107 -3.10 4.41 -18.61
C GLY A 107 -3.20 2.92 -18.31
N ASP A 108 -2.30 2.36 -17.58
CA ASP A 108 -2.36 0.99 -17.09
C ASP A 108 -1.79 1.00 -15.68
N CYS A 109 -2.66 1.12 -14.67
CA CYS A 109 -2.25 1.05 -13.28
C CYS A 109 -1.68 -0.34 -13.00
N ILE A 110 -0.40 -0.52 -13.27
CA ILE A 110 0.35 -1.67 -12.79
C ILE A 110 0.42 -1.54 -11.28
N LEU A 111 -0.28 -2.42 -10.59
CA LEU A 111 -0.47 -2.38 -9.14
C LEU A 111 0.87 -2.38 -8.37
N LEU A 112 1.88 -3.05 -8.93
CA LEU A 112 3.25 -3.13 -8.38
C LEU A 112 4.22 -2.09 -8.95
N SER A 113 3.75 -1.06 -9.65
CA SER A 113 4.61 -0.02 -10.24
C SER A 113 5.50 0.67 -9.20
N PHE A 114 4.97 0.96 -8.00
CA PHE A 114 5.72 1.55 -6.89
C PHE A 114 6.94 0.70 -6.49
N LEU A 115 6.79 -0.63 -6.51
CA LEU A 115 7.87 -1.56 -6.20
C LEU A 115 8.89 -1.61 -7.35
N GLN A 116 8.44 -1.62 -8.61
CA GLN A 116 9.33 -1.59 -9.77
C GLN A 116 10.17 -0.32 -9.80
N VAL A 117 9.57 0.85 -9.49
CA VAL A 117 10.30 2.12 -9.41
C VAL A 117 11.34 2.09 -8.29
N ALA A 118 11.01 1.57 -7.10
CA ALA A 118 11.96 1.44 -6.00
C ALA A 118 13.11 0.48 -6.38
N MET A 119 12.80 -0.65 -6.99
CA MET A 119 13.80 -1.62 -7.47
C MET A 119 14.76 -0.98 -8.48
N ALA A 120 14.24 -0.29 -9.49
CA ALA A 120 15.05 0.37 -10.51
C ALA A 120 15.96 1.46 -9.92
N LYS A 121 15.41 2.28 -9.00
CA LYS A 121 16.14 3.37 -8.35
C LYS A 121 17.30 2.88 -7.49
N HIS A 122 17.13 1.73 -6.81
CA HIS A 122 18.11 1.22 -5.84
C HIS A 122 18.90 0.01 -6.35
N GLY A 123 18.75 -0.38 -7.62
CA GLY A 123 19.43 -1.52 -8.21
C GLY A 123 19.02 -2.88 -7.60
N ILE A 124 17.82 -2.95 -7.00
CA ILE A 124 17.30 -4.17 -6.38
C ILE A 124 16.71 -5.06 -7.46
N THR A 125 17.12 -6.33 -7.49
CA THR A 125 16.61 -7.31 -8.42
C THR A 125 15.52 -8.19 -7.79
N LYS A 126 14.74 -8.89 -8.61
CA LYS A 126 13.79 -9.90 -8.12
C LYS A 126 14.49 -11.04 -7.36
N LEU A 127 15.75 -11.32 -7.69
CA LEU A 127 16.56 -12.32 -6.99
C LEU A 127 16.93 -11.83 -5.58
N ASP A 128 17.23 -10.54 -5.43
CA ASP A 128 17.54 -9.96 -4.13
C ASP A 128 16.31 -10.01 -3.21
N ILE A 129 15.13 -9.69 -3.74
CA ILE A 129 13.86 -9.83 -3.01
C ILE A 129 13.63 -11.29 -2.60
N ALA A 130 13.83 -12.23 -3.51
CA ALA A 130 13.65 -13.66 -3.22
C ALA A 130 14.56 -14.12 -2.09
N LYS A 131 15.84 -13.72 -2.12
CA LYS A 131 16.81 -14.04 -1.05
C LYS A 131 16.46 -13.36 0.28
N ALA A 132 16.08 -12.07 0.24
CA ALA A 132 15.78 -11.30 1.45
C ALA A 132 14.54 -11.84 2.20
N LEU A 133 13.55 -12.35 1.46
CA LEU A 133 12.30 -12.90 2.01
C LEU A 133 12.33 -14.43 2.19
N ASP A 134 13.43 -15.09 1.84
CA ASP A 134 13.55 -16.56 1.86
C ASP A 134 12.42 -17.25 1.06
N VAL A 135 12.11 -16.74 -0.11
CA VAL A 135 11.12 -17.31 -1.03
C VAL A 135 11.77 -17.72 -2.35
N LYS A 136 11.11 -18.60 -3.09
CA LYS A 136 11.61 -19.02 -4.41
C LYS A 136 11.58 -17.83 -5.40
N TYR A 137 12.60 -17.69 -6.23
CA TYR A 137 12.67 -16.69 -7.29
C TYR A 137 11.42 -16.69 -8.18
N ASN A 138 10.90 -17.87 -8.54
CA ASN A 138 9.69 -17.98 -9.33
C ASN A 138 8.44 -17.42 -8.63
N THR A 139 8.39 -17.44 -7.30
CA THR A 139 7.32 -16.81 -6.52
C THR A 139 7.35 -15.29 -6.71
N VAL A 140 8.52 -14.66 -6.56
CA VAL A 140 8.67 -13.21 -6.78
C VAL A 140 8.37 -12.85 -8.24
N ARG A 141 8.89 -13.64 -9.19
CA ARG A 141 8.58 -13.43 -10.62
C ARG A 141 7.07 -13.48 -10.88
N HIS A 142 6.38 -14.42 -10.25
CA HIS A 142 4.93 -14.59 -10.41
C HIS A 142 4.15 -13.36 -9.92
N TRP A 143 4.55 -12.72 -8.82
CA TRP A 143 3.90 -11.49 -8.35
C TRP A 143 3.83 -10.41 -9.45
N PHE A 144 4.93 -10.22 -10.19
CA PHE A 144 4.99 -9.25 -11.28
C PHE A 144 4.26 -9.70 -12.56
N VAL A 145 4.04 -11.01 -12.73
CA VAL A 145 3.25 -11.54 -13.86
C VAL A 145 1.76 -11.35 -13.61
N VAL A 146 1.29 -11.60 -12.39
CA VAL A 146 -0.11 -11.43 -12.01
C VAL A 146 -0.44 -10.02 -11.54
N ASP A 147 0.57 -9.16 -11.43
CA ASP A 147 0.49 -7.80 -10.89
C ASP A 147 -0.20 -7.75 -9.52
N ASP A 148 0.11 -8.70 -8.64
CA ASP A 148 -0.49 -8.79 -7.31
C ASP A 148 0.44 -9.46 -6.30
N VAL A 149 0.33 -9.03 -5.04
CA VAL A 149 1.13 -9.53 -3.94
C VAL A 149 0.37 -9.38 -2.61
N TYR A 150 0.66 -10.22 -1.64
CA TYR A 150 0.17 -10.04 -0.28
C TYR A 150 0.84 -8.83 0.40
N MET A 151 0.06 -8.08 1.17
CA MET A 151 0.54 -6.90 1.89
C MET A 151 1.69 -7.23 2.84
N SER A 152 1.68 -8.41 3.48
CA SER A 152 2.79 -8.91 4.30
C SER A 152 4.13 -8.84 3.56
N HIS A 153 4.19 -9.30 2.32
CA HIS A 153 5.43 -9.25 1.53
C HIS A 153 5.84 -7.81 1.18
N VAL A 154 4.89 -6.91 0.97
CA VAL A 154 5.21 -5.48 0.74
C VAL A 154 5.87 -4.87 1.97
N PHE A 155 5.34 -5.14 3.17
CA PHE A 155 5.94 -4.71 4.43
C PHE A 155 7.31 -5.33 4.67
N ASP A 156 7.43 -6.64 4.41
CA ASP A 156 8.69 -7.36 4.61
C ASP A 156 9.78 -6.84 3.63
N ILE A 157 9.43 -6.53 2.37
CA ILE A 157 10.35 -5.88 1.42
C ILE A 157 10.77 -4.51 1.94
N ALA A 158 9.81 -3.69 2.38
CA ALA A 158 10.11 -2.37 2.91
C ALA A 158 11.09 -2.46 4.09
N ASP A 159 10.88 -3.39 5.01
CA ASP A 159 11.74 -3.57 6.17
C ASP A 159 13.14 -4.09 5.79
N LYS A 160 13.22 -5.15 4.97
CA LYS A 160 14.48 -5.78 4.56
C LYS A 160 15.39 -4.85 3.74
N PHE A 161 14.81 -3.94 2.97
CA PHE A 161 15.56 -2.98 2.16
C PHE A 161 15.61 -1.57 2.78
N ASN A 162 15.27 -1.45 4.06
CA ASN A 162 15.32 -0.19 4.82
C ASN A 162 14.47 0.94 4.20
N PHE A 163 13.30 0.59 3.67
CA PHE A 163 12.32 1.55 3.20
C PHE A 163 11.23 1.81 4.22
N LYS A 164 10.69 3.02 4.18
CA LYS A 164 9.42 3.36 4.81
C LYS A 164 8.31 3.20 3.78
N LEU A 165 7.31 2.37 4.09
CA LEU A 165 6.11 2.21 3.27
C LEU A 165 5.08 3.26 3.69
N ASN A 166 4.61 4.06 2.74
CA ASN A 166 3.58 5.05 2.96
C ASN A 166 2.34 4.71 2.14
N PHE A 167 1.18 4.93 2.74
CA PHE A 167 -0.13 4.77 2.12
C PHE A 167 -0.79 6.12 1.97
N MET A 168 -1.32 6.39 0.79
CA MET A 168 -2.13 7.58 0.53
C MET A 168 -3.42 7.15 -0.16
N ILE A 169 -4.55 7.61 0.35
CA ILE A 169 -5.87 7.34 -0.23
C ILE A 169 -6.40 8.67 -0.74
N LYS A 170 -6.59 8.78 -2.05
CA LYS A 170 -7.09 10.00 -2.70
C LYS A 170 -8.45 9.74 -3.34
N PRO A 171 -9.41 10.70 -3.28
CA PRO A 171 -10.60 10.63 -4.11
C PRO A 171 -10.21 10.60 -5.59
N LYS A 172 -10.87 9.75 -6.39
CA LYS A 172 -10.70 9.76 -7.84
C LYS A 172 -11.13 11.10 -8.41
N GLU A 173 -10.30 11.69 -9.21
CA GLU A 173 -10.68 12.84 -10.03
C GLU A 173 -11.71 12.39 -11.06
N LYS A 174 -12.76 13.21 -11.23
CA LYS A 174 -13.85 12.92 -12.18
C LYS A 174 -13.50 13.40 -13.57
#